data_c9bd32363359b6990249a4701922970d
#
_entry.id   c9bd32363359b6990249a4701922970d
#
_cell.length_a   1.000
_cell.length_b   1.000
_cell.length_c   1.000
_cell.angle_alpha   90.00
_cell.angle_beta   90.00
_cell.angle_gamma   90.00
#
_symmetry.space_group_name_H-M   'P 1'
#
loop_
_entity.id
_entity.type
_entity.pdbx_description
1 polymer ?
#
loop_
_entity_poly.entity_id
_entity_poly.type
_entity_poly.pdbx_seq_one_letter_code
_entity_poly.pdbx_strand_id
1 'polypeptide(L)'
;TTDGGYIAAGWTKSFGFGKEDVYILKLNAKGEVEWQKTFGGKEDDEANSIQQTTDGGYIAAGWTKSFGFGYKDIHILKLDAKGEIEWQKTFGGKDDDEANSIQQTTDGGYIVDGWTKPFGFRYYTDVYILKLNAKGQLEWQKTFDGGYSDVANSIQQTTDGGYIVTGWTEPLYFGDKDVFILKLDSKGWIDTTPPEVKIISPSDGVELGGTIDINIDVIDDFKLEKVTLYIDGKKVKEYMSGPYKYSWDSSKATEGAHTITVEAIDLSSNVGGKSITTAILDRIKDVSWQKTFGEINDDVANSIQQTTDGGYIVAGWTKSFGSGGEDVYILKLNSKGEVQWQKTFGEINDDVANSIQQTTDGGYIVAGWTKSFGSGGEDVYILKLNSNGQLEWQKTFGGKDD
;
A
#
# COMPACT_ATOMS: atom_id res chain seq x y z
N THR A 1 13.71 -17.31 -2.88
CA THR A 1 14.27 -17.26 -4.24
C THR A 1 13.87 -18.48 -5.04
N THR A 2 13.91 -18.43 -6.36
CA THR A 2 13.45 -19.49 -7.27
C THR A 2 14.23 -20.81 -7.12
N ASP A 3 15.40 -20.78 -6.55
CA ASP A 3 16.26 -21.94 -6.22
C ASP A 3 15.89 -22.61 -4.87
N GLY A 4 14.86 -22.12 -4.21
CA GLY A 4 14.43 -22.58 -2.88
C GLY A 4 15.22 -21.96 -1.72
N GLY A 5 16.17 -21.08 -2.00
CA GLY A 5 16.92 -20.32 -0.99
C GLY A 5 16.23 -19.00 -0.61
N TYR A 6 16.95 -18.12 0.08
CA TYR A 6 16.42 -16.86 0.60
C TYR A 6 17.37 -15.72 0.27
N ILE A 7 16.80 -14.52 0.13
CA ILE A 7 17.54 -13.26 0.03
C ILE A 7 17.06 -12.34 1.16
N ALA A 8 17.98 -11.68 1.85
CA ALA A 8 17.70 -10.73 2.92
C ALA A 8 18.52 -9.46 2.71
N ALA A 9 17.95 -8.32 3.08
CA ALA A 9 18.62 -7.03 3.07
C ALA A 9 18.42 -6.31 4.41
N GLY A 10 19.37 -5.49 4.77
CA GLY A 10 19.39 -4.65 5.96
C GLY A 10 20.62 -3.76 5.92
N TRP A 11 21.20 -3.50 7.07
CA TRP A 11 22.43 -2.71 7.19
C TRP A 11 23.45 -3.39 8.11
N THR A 12 24.70 -2.92 8.06
CA THR A 12 25.78 -3.40 8.90
C THR A 12 26.77 -2.28 9.23
N LYS A 13 27.30 -2.30 10.45
CA LYS A 13 28.46 -1.49 10.87
C LYS A 13 29.78 -2.24 10.76
N SER A 14 29.72 -3.56 10.61
CA SER A 14 30.90 -4.43 10.69
C SER A 14 31.61 -4.62 9.35
N PHE A 15 30.93 -4.30 8.25
CA PHE A 15 31.43 -4.47 6.90
C PHE A 15 31.11 -3.23 6.06
N GLY A 16 31.96 -2.90 5.07
CA GLY A 16 31.71 -1.80 4.14
C GLY A 16 32.69 -0.64 4.30
N PHE A 17 32.30 0.56 3.85
CA PHE A 17 33.15 1.75 3.77
C PHE A 17 32.69 2.93 4.62
N GLY A 18 31.48 2.86 5.22
CA GLY A 18 30.83 3.95 5.91
C GLY A 18 30.62 3.72 7.40
N LYS A 19 29.56 4.30 7.91
CA LYS A 19 29.08 4.10 9.28
C LYS A 19 28.14 2.90 9.32
N GLU A 20 27.08 2.96 8.54
CA GLU A 20 26.13 1.90 8.28
C GLU A 20 26.10 1.72 6.76
N ASP A 21 26.27 0.50 6.28
CA ASP A 21 26.24 0.18 4.86
C ASP A 21 25.13 -0.85 4.61
N VAL A 22 24.42 -0.72 3.48
CA VAL A 22 23.47 -1.75 3.02
C VAL A 22 24.14 -3.12 3.07
N TYR A 23 23.50 -4.08 3.69
CA TYR A 23 23.98 -5.46 3.79
C TYR A 23 22.98 -6.43 3.18
N ILE A 24 23.43 -7.19 2.17
CA ILE A 24 22.59 -8.16 1.47
C ILE A 24 23.19 -9.56 1.61
N LEU A 25 22.33 -10.50 2.00
CA LEU A 25 22.64 -11.91 2.24
C LEU A 25 21.83 -12.80 1.31
N LYS A 26 22.48 -13.66 0.53
CA LYS A 26 21.84 -14.76 -0.18
C LYS A 26 22.12 -16.06 0.57
N LEU A 27 21.05 -16.78 0.90
CA LEU A 27 21.10 -18.05 1.60
C LEU A 27 20.56 -19.16 0.70
N ASN A 28 21.09 -20.37 0.84
CA ASN A 28 20.52 -21.56 0.23
C ASN A 28 19.27 -22.04 1.00
N ALA A 29 18.62 -23.10 0.52
CA ALA A 29 17.42 -23.67 1.14
C ALA A 29 17.63 -24.20 2.59
N LYS A 30 18.88 -24.40 3.02
CA LYS A 30 19.24 -24.80 4.39
C LYS A 30 19.54 -23.62 5.30
N GLY A 31 19.50 -22.40 4.78
CA GLY A 31 19.89 -21.19 5.51
C GLY A 31 21.40 -20.99 5.63
N GLU A 32 22.21 -21.63 4.78
CA GLU A 32 23.66 -21.43 4.72
C GLU A 32 23.96 -20.28 3.74
N VAL A 33 24.91 -19.41 4.11
CA VAL A 33 25.30 -18.26 3.28
C VAL A 33 25.93 -18.72 1.96
N GLU A 34 25.35 -18.33 0.84
CA GLU A 34 25.92 -18.49 -0.48
C GLU A 34 26.82 -17.33 -0.86
N TRP A 35 26.32 -16.11 -0.62
CA TRP A 35 27.10 -14.88 -0.73
C TRP A 35 26.53 -13.79 0.15
N GLN A 36 27.38 -12.82 0.47
CA GLN A 36 27.00 -11.60 1.19
C GLN A 36 27.73 -10.42 0.57
N LYS A 37 27.07 -9.24 0.54
CA LYS A 37 27.63 -8.02 -0.05
C LYS A 37 27.16 -6.79 0.71
N THR A 38 28.01 -5.76 0.67
CA THR A 38 27.71 -4.43 1.22
C THR A 38 27.71 -3.40 0.11
N PHE A 39 26.81 -2.42 0.23
CA PHE A 39 26.70 -1.30 -0.70
C PHE A 39 26.48 -0.03 0.11
N GLY A 40 27.16 1.05 -0.26
CA GLY A 40 27.03 2.32 0.43
C GLY A 40 28.18 3.25 0.10
N GLY A 41 28.27 4.31 0.86
CA GLY A 41 29.33 5.30 0.74
C GLY A 41 29.98 5.62 2.09
N LYS A 42 30.18 6.88 2.42
CA LYS A 42 30.86 7.29 3.66
C LYS A 42 29.91 7.48 4.85
N GLU A 43 28.69 7.75 4.56
CA GLU A 43 27.65 7.99 5.57
C GLU A 43 26.75 6.75 5.70
N ASP A 44 25.66 6.88 6.43
CA ASP A 44 24.74 5.78 6.68
C ASP A 44 23.90 5.44 5.43
N ASP A 45 23.80 4.16 5.11
CA ASP A 45 23.06 3.60 3.99
C ASP A 45 22.34 2.31 4.45
N GLU A 46 21.05 2.19 4.21
CA GLU A 46 20.23 1.08 4.68
C GLU A 46 19.30 0.55 3.59
N ALA A 47 19.07 -0.76 3.55
CA ALA A 47 18.04 -1.39 2.74
C ALA A 47 16.94 -1.98 3.63
N ASN A 48 15.70 -1.59 3.36
CA ASN A 48 14.51 -2.02 4.10
C ASN A 48 13.77 -3.16 3.40
N SER A 49 13.96 -3.29 2.08
CA SER A 49 13.23 -4.27 1.27
C SER A 49 14.11 -4.82 0.17
N ILE A 50 13.95 -6.13 -0.11
CA ILE A 50 14.59 -6.80 -1.24
C ILE A 50 13.69 -7.89 -1.81
N GLN A 51 13.70 -8.02 -3.13
CA GLN A 51 12.97 -9.07 -3.84
C GLN A 51 13.83 -9.63 -4.97
N GLN A 52 13.68 -10.94 -5.26
CA GLN A 52 14.21 -11.51 -6.48
C GLN A 52 13.37 -11.05 -7.68
N THR A 53 14.03 -10.62 -8.74
CA THR A 53 13.42 -10.19 -9.99
C THR A 53 13.27 -11.35 -10.98
N THR A 54 12.39 -11.20 -11.98
CA THR A 54 12.09 -12.25 -12.98
C THR A 54 13.26 -12.64 -13.85
N ASP A 55 14.29 -11.79 -13.96
CA ASP A 55 15.56 -12.05 -14.64
C ASP A 55 16.57 -12.87 -13.80
N GLY A 56 16.17 -13.25 -12.58
CA GLY A 56 17.00 -13.99 -11.63
C GLY A 56 17.91 -13.11 -10.78
N GLY A 57 17.94 -11.80 -11.00
CA GLY A 57 18.62 -10.81 -10.18
C GLY A 57 17.79 -10.38 -8.96
N TYR A 58 18.11 -9.22 -8.40
CA TYR A 58 17.44 -8.70 -7.20
C TYR A 58 17.20 -7.20 -7.32
N ILE A 59 16.13 -6.73 -6.69
CA ILE A 59 15.85 -5.31 -6.51
C ILE A 59 15.74 -5.02 -5.02
N ALA A 60 16.49 -4.04 -4.53
CA ALA A 60 16.44 -3.59 -3.13
C ALA A 60 16.10 -2.10 -3.06
N ALA A 61 15.43 -1.70 -1.99
CA ALA A 61 15.12 -0.32 -1.69
C ALA A 61 15.30 -0.01 -0.21
N GLY A 62 15.65 1.23 0.08
CA GLY A 62 15.82 1.79 1.40
C GLY A 62 16.18 3.26 1.31
N TRP A 63 17.15 3.69 2.08
CA TRP A 63 17.59 5.08 2.08
C TRP A 63 19.12 5.20 2.11
N THR A 64 19.60 6.37 1.74
CA THR A 64 21.04 6.72 1.74
C THR A 64 21.27 8.13 2.23
N LYS A 65 22.34 8.33 2.98
CA LYS A 65 22.94 9.65 3.25
C LYS A 65 24.22 9.88 2.43
N SER A 66 24.67 8.85 1.74
CA SER A 66 25.89 8.90 0.95
C SER A 66 25.67 9.46 -0.46
N PHE A 67 24.44 9.36 -0.98
CA PHE A 67 24.09 9.73 -2.34
C PHE A 67 22.80 10.57 -2.32
N GLY A 68 22.60 11.46 -3.34
CA GLY A 68 21.40 12.28 -3.47
C GLY A 68 21.58 13.73 -3.05
N PHE A 69 20.50 14.40 -2.67
CA PHE A 69 20.47 15.86 -2.41
C PHE A 69 19.97 16.23 -1.01
N GLY A 70 19.40 15.27 -0.24
CA GLY A 70 18.79 15.46 1.08
C GLY A 70 19.69 15.04 2.24
N TYR A 71 19.06 14.92 3.41
CA TYR A 71 19.67 14.25 4.56
C TYR A 71 19.58 12.74 4.40
N LYS A 72 18.40 12.24 4.00
CA LYS A 72 18.16 10.88 3.54
C LYS A 72 17.43 10.94 2.21
N ASP A 73 17.86 10.19 1.23
CA ASP A 73 17.17 10.01 -0.04
C ASP A 73 16.83 8.53 -0.24
N ILE A 74 15.71 8.23 -0.87
CA ILE A 74 15.39 6.87 -1.29
C ILE A 74 16.54 6.32 -2.14
N HIS A 75 17.01 5.14 -1.80
CA HIS A 75 18.05 4.43 -2.53
C HIS A 75 17.52 3.10 -3.07
N ILE A 76 17.64 2.92 -4.39
CA ILE A 76 17.22 1.71 -5.09
C ILE A 76 18.41 1.09 -5.78
N LEU A 77 18.61 -0.21 -5.53
CA LEU A 77 19.69 -1.04 -6.07
C LEU A 77 19.09 -2.16 -6.90
N LYS A 78 19.40 -2.23 -8.19
CA LYS A 78 19.15 -3.41 -9.02
C LYS A 78 20.47 -4.19 -9.14
N LEU A 79 20.40 -5.46 -8.79
CA LEU A 79 21.52 -6.39 -8.78
C LEU A 79 21.28 -7.52 -9.77
N ASP A 80 22.34 -8.06 -10.34
CA ASP A 80 22.32 -9.30 -11.09
C ASP A 80 22.16 -10.53 -10.15
N ALA A 81 22.10 -11.73 -10.70
CA ALA A 81 21.97 -12.98 -9.94
C ALA A 81 23.18 -13.27 -9.02
N LYS A 82 24.33 -12.63 -9.25
CA LYS A 82 25.56 -12.76 -8.43
C LYS A 82 25.66 -11.67 -7.36
N GLY A 83 24.65 -10.78 -7.30
CA GLY A 83 24.62 -9.64 -6.41
C GLY A 83 25.52 -8.48 -6.85
N GLU A 84 25.91 -8.37 -8.13
CA GLU A 84 26.62 -7.20 -8.65
C GLU A 84 25.62 -6.13 -9.09
N ILE A 85 25.97 -4.84 -8.89
CA ILE A 85 25.12 -3.72 -9.26
C ILE A 85 24.97 -3.64 -10.78
N GLU A 86 23.73 -3.75 -11.29
CA GLU A 86 23.39 -3.39 -12.65
C GLU A 86 23.13 -1.90 -12.78
N TRP A 87 22.36 -1.35 -11.84
CA TRP A 87 22.12 0.07 -11.71
C TRP A 87 21.70 0.43 -10.28
N GLN A 88 21.89 1.70 -9.93
CA GLN A 88 21.38 2.29 -8.71
C GLN A 88 20.74 3.64 -9.01
N LYS A 89 19.73 4.03 -8.22
CA LYS A 89 19.00 5.30 -8.34
C LYS A 89 18.68 5.87 -6.97
N THR A 90 18.67 7.21 -6.89
CA THR A 90 18.17 7.93 -5.74
C THR A 90 16.95 8.77 -6.12
N PHE A 91 15.99 8.86 -5.22
CA PHE A 91 14.80 9.70 -5.35
C PHE A 91 14.56 10.41 -4.03
N GLY A 92 14.15 11.66 -4.10
CA GLY A 92 13.90 12.48 -2.93
C GLY A 92 14.09 13.95 -3.22
N GLY A 93 14.01 14.73 -2.16
CA GLY A 93 14.13 16.18 -2.18
C GLY A 93 15.28 16.71 -1.34
N LYS A 94 15.03 17.79 -0.59
CA LYS A 94 16.01 18.37 0.34
C LYS A 94 15.89 17.81 1.75
N ASP A 95 14.72 17.29 2.07
CA ASP A 95 14.39 16.73 3.37
C ASP A 95 14.54 15.20 3.33
N ASP A 96 14.19 14.52 4.43
CA ASP A 96 14.33 13.07 4.49
C ASP A 96 13.25 12.37 3.66
N ASP A 97 13.67 11.41 2.85
CA ASP A 97 12.86 10.51 2.04
C ASP A 97 13.35 9.07 2.23
N GLU A 98 12.46 8.15 2.50
CA GLU A 98 12.82 6.75 2.79
C GLU A 98 11.89 5.78 2.09
N ALA A 99 12.43 4.74 1.45
CA ALA A 99 11.68 3.63 0.93
C ALA A 99 11.63 2.49 1.94
N ASN A 100 10.44 1.95 2.17
CA ASN A 100 10.21 0.83 3.07
C ASN A 100 9.97 -0.48 2.32
N SER A 101 9.38 -0.42 1.11
CA SER A 101 9.10 -1.61 0.32
C SER A 101 9.29 -1.35 -1.17
N ILE A 102 9.69 -2.40 -1.89
CA ILE A 102 9.80 -2.42 -3.35
C ILE A 102 9.34 -3.76 -3.89
N GLN A 103 8.60 -3.73 -5.00
CA GLN A 103 8.18 -4.91 -5.71
C GLN A 103 8.36 -4.74 -7.22
N GLN A 104 8.77 -5.80 -7.92
CA GLN A 104 8.70 -5.83 -9.38
C GLN A 104 7.25 -5.98 -9.83
N THR A 105 6.83 -5.14 -10.77
CA THR A 105 5.49 -5.14 -11.36
C THR A 105 5.41 -6.02 -12.61
N THR A 106 4.20 -6.42 -13.01
CA THR A 106 3.96 -7.35 -14.13
C THR A 106 4.42 -6.81 -15.49
N ASP A 107 4.58 -5.48 -15.62
CA ASP A 107 5.15 -4.79 -16.78
C ASP A 107 6.69 -4.81 -16.82
N GLY A 108 7.31 -5.47 -15.83
CA GLY A 108 8.77 -5.54 -15.65
C GLY A 108 9.37 -4.31 -14.97
N GLY A 109 8.56 -3.31 -14.62
CA GLY A 109 8.97 -2.16 -13.83
C GLY A 109 8.98 -2.44 -12.33
N TYR A 110 8.90 -1.37 -11.51
CA TYR A 110 8.94 -1.48 -10.05
C TYR A 110 7.98 -0.50 -9.42
N ILE A 111 7.36 -0.93 -8.32
CA ILE A 111 6.58 -0.07 -7.43
C ILE A 111 7.27 0.00 -6.08
N VAL A 112 7.38 1.20 -5.54
CA VAL A 112 8.10 1.50 -4.29
C VAL A 112 7.17 2.28 -3.39
N ASP A 113 7.18 1.99 -2.10
CA ASP A 113 6.53 2.82 -1.09
C ASP A 113 7.48 3.20 0.04
N GLY A 114 7.04 4.18 0.80
CA GLY A 114 7.71 4.69 1.98
C GLY A 114 7.10 6.00 2.43
N TRP A 115 7.95 6.93 2.81
CA TRP A 115 7.52 8.23 3.27
C TRP A 115 8.45 9.34 2.78
N THR A 116 7.92 10.55 2.72
CA THR A 116 8.65 11.79 2.41
C THR A 116 8.30 12.85 3.45
N LYS A 117 9.24 13.76 3.73
CA LYS A 117 8.93 15.01 4.42
C LYS A 117 8.59 16.06 3.37
N PRO A 118 7.34 16.54 3.31
CA PRO A 118 6.93 17.54 2.33
C PRO A 118 7.65 18.88 2.56
N PHE A 119 7.96 19.55 1.47
CA PHE A 119 8.65 20.85 1.46
C PHE A 119 7.84 21.89 2.23
N GLY A 120 8.40 22.40 3.35
CA GLY A 120 7.82 23.51 4.10
C GLY A 120 7.75 23.31 5.62
N PHE A 121 6.89 24.08 6.30
CA PHE A 121 6.79 24.16 7.76
C PHE A 121 6.16 22.92 8.46
N ARG A 122 6.04 21.78 7.81
CA ARG A 122 5.47 20.55 8.41
C ARG A 122 6.59 19.65 8.91
N TYR A 123 6.50 19.28 10.17
CA TYR A 123 7.39 18.30 10.83
C TYR A 123 6.93 16.84 10.59
N TYR A 124 5.93 16.64 9.74
CA TYR A 124 5.23 15.38 9.55
C TYR A 124 5.68 14.69 8.27
N THR A 125 5.48 13.39 8.22
CA THR A 125 5.78 12.57 7.05
C THR A 125 4.51 12.25 6.28
N ASP A 126 4.59 12.21 4.96
CA ASP A 126 3.51 11.78 4.08
C ASP A 126 3.89 10.46 3.41
N VAL A 127 2.91 9.61 3.16
CA VAL A 127 3.11 8.43 2.31
C VAL A 127 3.66 8.85 0.95
N TYR A 128 4.71 8.17 0.51
CA TYR A 128 5.34 8.43 -0.78
C TYR A 128 5.43 7.15 -1.61
N ILE A 129 4.89 7.19 -2.82
CA ILE A 129 4.84 6.04 -3.74
C ILE A 129 5.47 6.44 -5.07
N LEU A 130 6.36 5.57 -5.58
CA LEU A 130 7.06 5.73 -6.85
C LEU A 130 6.77 4.54 -7.76
N LYS A 131 6.36 4.78 -9.01
CA LYS A 131 6.34 3.77 -10.06
C LYS A 131 7.50 4.02 -11.01
N LEU A 132 8.29 2.99 -11.24
CA LEU A 132 9.45 3.02 -12.11
C LEU A 132 9.26 2.03 -13.26
N ASN A 133 9.80 2.35 -14.43
CA ASN A 133 9.93 1.38 -15.51
C ASN A 133 11.08 0.37 -15.23
N ALA A 134 11.25 -0.62 -16.10
CA ALA A 134 12.27 -1.67 -15.96
C ALA A 134 13.73 -1.14 -15.92
N LYS A 135 13.97 0.10 -16.38
CA LYS A 135 15.29 0.77 -16.35
C LYS A 135 15.49 1.64 -15.10
N GLY A 136 14.56 1.60 -14.15
CA GLY A 136 14.58 2.43 -12.96
C GLY A 136 14.28 3.91 -13.23
N GLN A 137 13.66 4.26 -14.36
CA GLN A 137 13.23 5.63 -14.64
C GLN A 137 11.83 5.86 -14.06
N LEU A 138 11.64 7.01 -13.44
CA LEU A 138 10.36 7.40 -12.85
C LEU A 138 9.27 7.51 -13.93
N GLU A 139 8.17 6.79 -13.74
CA GLU A 139 6.96 6.92 -14.56
C GLU A 139 5.95 7.86 -13.89
N TRP A 140 5.70 7.67 -12.61
CA TRP A 140 4.91 8.56 -11.78
C TRP A 140 5.31 8.45 -10.30
N GLN A 141 4.92 9.47 -9.54
CA GLN A 141 5.05 9.53 -8.09
C GLN A 141 3.78 10.11 -7.48
N LYS A 142 3.45 9.69 -6.26
CA LYS A 142 2.30 10.15 -5.50
C LYS A 142 2.65 10.32 -4.03
N THR A 143 2.10 11.35 -3.42
CA THR A 143 2.09 11.56 -1.98
C THR A 143 0.67 11.52 -1.46
N PHE A 144 0.47 10.92 -0.30
CA PHE A 144 -0.83 10.88 0.37
C PHE A 144 -0.64 11.41 1.79
N ASP A 145 -1.40 12.48 2.10
CA ASP A 145 -1.39 13.19 3.38
C ASP A 145 -2.69 12.87 4.10
N GLY A 146 -2.64 12.14 5.21
CA GLY A 146 -3.77 11.81 6.08
C GLY A 146 -3.88 12.74 7.29
N GLY A 147 -2.95 13.68 7.46
CA GLY A 147 -3.04 14.69 8.52
C GLY A 147 -1.77 15.00 9.28
N TYR A 148 -1.30 14.15 10.20
CA TYR A 148 -0.03 14.35 10.91
C TYR A 148 1.10 13.58 10.22
N SER A 149 1.41 12.38 10.68
CA SER A 149 2.45 11.57 10.05
C SER A 149 1.85 10.30 9.50
N ASP A 150 2.13 10.03 8.24
CA ASP A 150 1.67 8.87 7.51
C ASP A 150 2.87 8.18 6.89
N VAL A 151 2.98 6.87 7.09
CA VAL A 151 4.10 6.07 6.59
C VAL A 151 3.57 4.81 5.94
N ALA A 152 3.90 4.61 4.66
CA ALA A 152 3.70 3.34 4.00
C ALA A 152 4.86 2.40 4.32
N ASN A 153 4.56 1.16 4.66
CA ASN A 153 5.54 0.16 5.03
C ASN A 153 5.60 -1.02 4.07
N SER A 154 4.56 -1.24 3.27
CA SER A 154 4.54 -2.31 2.28
C SER A 154 3.55 -2.03 1.16
N ILE A 155 3.99 -2.28 -0.08
CA ILE A 155 3.19 -2.17 -1.29
C ILE A 155 3.29 -3.43 -2.13
N GLN A 156 2.17 -3.80 -2.76
CA GLN A 156 2.15 -4.89 -3.71
C GLN A 156 1.21 -4.58 -4.88
N GLN A 157 1.59 -5.01 -6.09
CA GLN A 157 0.69 -5.01 -7.22
C GLN A 157 -0.39 -6.08 -7.05
N THR A 158 -1.64 -5.71 -7.28
CA THR A 158 -2.81 -6.59 -7.22
C THR A 158 -3.13 -7.18 -8.60
N THR A 159 -3.93 -8.26 -8.62
CA THR A 159 -4.29 -8.98 -9.87
C THR A 159 -5.13 -8.16 -10.85
N ASP A 160 -5.76 -7.08 -10.38
CA ASP A 160 -6.47 -6.09 -11.21
C ASP A 160 -5.54 -5.06 -11.86
N GLY A 161 -4.22 -5.18 -11.62
CA GLY A 161 -3.20 -4.26 -12.13
C GLY A 161 -2.99 -3.01 -11.28
N GLY A 162 -3.77 -2.81 -10.24
CA GLY A 162 -3.61 -1.75 -9.25
C GLY A 162 -2.59 -2.11 -8.16
N TYR A 163 -2.65 -1.43 -7.01
CA TYR A 163 -1.73 -1.64 -5.89
C TYR A 163 -2.48 -1.68 -4.57
N ILE A 164 -1.97 -2.45 -3.62
CA ILE A 164 -2.39 -2.44 -2.22
C ILE A 164 -1.21 -1.98 -1.37
N VAL A 165 -1.46 -1.01 -0.50
CA VAL A 165 -0.46 -0.38 0.37
C VAL A 165 -0.91 -0.52 1.81
N THR A 166 0.00 -0.76 2.73
CA THR A 166 -0.27 -0.75 4.16
C THR A 166 0.80 0.00 4.92
N GLY A 167 0.43 0.51 6.09
CA GLY A 167 1.32 1.25 6.96
C GLY A 167 0.62 1.73 8.22
N TRP A 168 1.03 2.89 8.71
CA TRP A 168 0.39 3.53 9.85
C TRP A 168 0.13 5.01 9.57
N THR A 169 -0.89 5.55 10.22
CA THR A 169 -1.29 6.96 10.20
C THR A 169 -1.46 7.46 11.63
N GLU A 170 -1.07 8.72 11.88
CA GLU A 170 -1.38 9.43 13.12
C GLU A 170 -2.59 10.33 12.87
N PRO A 171 -3.71 10.14 13.60
CA PRO A 171 -4.90 10.99 13.44
C PRO A 171 -4.67 12.40 14.00
N LEU A 172 -5.38 13.39 13.42
CA LEU A 172 -5.26 14.83 13.71
C LEU A 172 -5.50 15.24 15.17
N TYR A 173 -6.11 14.42 16.02
CA TYR A 173 -6.48 14.75 17.40
C TYR A 173 -6.23 13.57 18.33
N PHE A 174 -5.05 13.56 18.99
CA PHE A 174 -4.74 12.69 20.14
C PHE A 174 -5.03 11.20 19.94
N GLY A 175 -4.17 10.49 19.28
CA GLY A 175 -4.26 9.05 19.12
C GLY A 175 -2.89 8.42 18.92
N ASP A 176 -2.80 7.15 19.24
CA ASP A 176 -1.69 6.29 18.88
C ASP A 176 -1.76 5.99 17.38
N LYS A 177 -0.73 5.37 16.83
CA LYS A 177 -0.68 4.99 15.41
C LYS A 177 -1.72 3.93 15.07
N ASP A 178 -2.48 4.18 14.03
CA ASP A 178 -3.45 3.25 13.48
C ASP A 178 -2.95 2.59 12.20
N VAL A 179 -3.30 1.33 11.98
CA VAL A 179 -3.04 0.65 10.71
C VAL A 179 -3.93 1.24 9.61
N PHE A 180 -3.34 1.67 8.51
CA PHE A 180 -4.11 1.97 7.30
C PHE A 180 -3.83 0.93 6.20
N ILE A 181 -4.83 0.73 5.36
CA ILE A 181 -4.72 -0.06 4.13
C ILE A 181 -5.33 0.75 2.99
N LEU A 182 -4.55 0.94 1.93
CA LEU A 182 -4.89 1.79 0.81
C LEU A 182 -4.88 0.95 -0.48
N LYS A 183 -6.01 0.91 -1.20
CA LYS A 183 -6.11 0.30 -2.52
C LYS A 183 -6.01 1.40 -3.57
N LEU A 184 -5.08 1.24 -4.51
CA LEU A 184 -4.85 2.15 -5.63
C LEU A 184 -5.18 1.48 -6.96
N ASP A 185 -5.59 2.27 -7.94
CA ASP A 185 -5.67 1.84 -9.33
C ASP A 185 -4.26 1.71 -9.96
N SER A 186 -4.19 1.28 -11.22
CA SER A 186 -2.93 1.12 -11.96
C SER A 186 -2.16 2.43 -12.22
N LYS A 187 -2.81 3.59 -12.05
CA LYS A 187 -2.22 4.93 -12.20
C LYS A 187 -1.82 5.56 -10.86
N GLY A 188 -2.01 4.84 -9.75
CA GLY A 188 -1.70 5.30 -8.41
C GLY A 188 -2.73 6.24 -7.80
N TRP A 189 -4.00 6.14 -8.19
CA TRP A 189 -5.09 6.88 -7.59
C TRP A 189 -5.83 6.04 -6.55
N ILE A 190 -6.30 6.69 -5.47
CA ILE A 190 -6.95 6.03 -4.33
C ILE A 190 -8.30 5.47 -4.70
N ASP A 191 -8.99 6.12 -5.61
CA ASP A 191 -10.37 5.83 -5.86
C ASP A 191 -10.58 5.26 -7.25
N THR A 192 -11.11 4.05 -7.29
CA THR A 192 -11.59 3.36 -8.48
C THR A 192 -13.10 3.13 -8.42
N THR A 193 -13.74 3.58 -7.34
CA THR A 193 -15.17 3.45 -7.13
C THR A 193 -15.89 4.59 -7.85
N PRO A 194 -16.72 4.30 -8.85
CA PRO A 194 -17.57 5.33 -9.43
C PRO A 194 -18.55 5.88 -8.39
N PRO A 195 -18.88 7.18 -8.43
CA PRO A 195 -19.92 7.75 -7.59
C PRO A 195 -21.24 6.96 -7.71
N GLU A 196 -21.87 6.65 -6.55
CA GLU A 196 -23.19 6.07 -6.52
C GLU A 196 -24.24 7.18 -6.78
N VAL A 197 -24.96 7.06 -7.90
CA VAL A 197 -25.95 8.05 -8.30
C VAL A 197 -27.36 7.50 -8.08
N LYS A 198 -28.19 8.25 -7.36
CA LYS A 198 -29.61 7.95 -7.14
C LYS A 198 -30.50 9.12 -7.61
N ILE A 199 -31.49 8.83 -8.42
CA ILE A 199 -32.59 9.77 -8.70
C ILE A 199 -33.68 9.51 -7.66
N ILE A 200 -33.83 10.46 -6.73
CA ILE A 200 -34.82 10.36 -5.64
C ILE A 200 -36.21 10.63 -6.14
N SER A 201 -36.33 11.60 -7.04
CA SER A 201 -37.57 11.91 -7.76
C SER A 201 -37.27 12.43 -9.15
N PRO A 202 -38.14 12.18 -10.14
CA PRO A 202 -39.36 11.34 -10.09
C PRO A 202 -39.02 9.85 -9.94
N SER A 203 -40.00 9.04 -9.54
CA SER A 203 -39.88 7.59 -9.55
C SER A 203 -40.00 7.05 -10.98
N ASP A 204 -39.42 5.87 -11.23
CA ASP A 204 -39.53 5.19 -12.53
C ASP A 204 -40.99 4.86 -12.85
N GLY A 205 -41.34 5.00 -14.14
CA GLY A 205 -42.69 4.68 -14.67
C GLY A 205 -43.78 5.66 -14.28
N VAL A 206 -43.46 6.79 -13.60
CA VAL A 206 -44.45 7.80 -13.21
C VAL A 206 -44.89 8.61 -14.42
N GLU A 207 -46.23 8.83 -14.57
CA GLU A 207 -46.78 9.76 -15.55
C GLU A 207 -46.41 11.21 -15.15
N LEU A 208 -45.70 11.88 -16.06
CA LEU A 208 -45.19 13.21 -15.86
C LEU A 208 -46.16 14.27 -16.35
N GLY A 209 -46.42 15.31 -15.58
CA GLY A 209 -47.27 16.44 -15.97
C GLY A 209 -46.88 17.72 -15.25
N GLY A 210 -46.79 18.83 -15.97
CA GLY A 210 -46.43 20.14 -15.38
C GLY A 210 -44.95 20.23 -15.04
N THR A 211 -44.65 21.00 -13.99
CA THR A 211 -43.28 21.17 -13.51
C THR A 211 -42.94 20.05 -12.53
N ILE A 212 -41.83 19.35 -12.78
CA ILE A 212 -41.35 18.22 -11.99
C ILE A 212 -39.99 18.55 -11.37
N ASP A 213 -39.88 18.32 -10.07
CA ASP A 213 -38.60 18.46 -9.38
C ASP A 213 -37.82 17.15 -9.43
N ILE A 214 -36.73 17.19 -10.18
CA ILE A 214 -35.73 16.13 -10.21
C ILE A 214 -34.79 16.35 -9.05
N ASN A 215 -34.83 15.45 -8.07
CA ASN A 215 -33.95 15.43 -6.93
C ASN A 215 -32.98 14.27 -7.09
N ILE A 216 -31.71 14.56 -6.97
CA ILE A 216 -30.60 13.63 -7.18
C ILE A 216 -29.83 13.54 -5.87
N ASP A 217 -29.48 12.33 -5.49
CA ASP A 217 -28.50 12.04 -4.45
C ASP A 217 -27.28 11.39 -5.07
N VAL A 218 -26.11 11.86 -4.72
CA VAL A 218 -24.85 11.31 -5.19
C VAL A 218 -23.96 11.11 -3.98
N ILE A 219 -23.56 9.87 -3.76
CA ILE A 219 -22.65 9.46 -2.70
C ILE A 219 -21.37 8.97 -3.33
N ASP A 220 -20.26 9.43 -2.81
CA ASP A 220 -18.93 9.02 -3.22
C ASP A 220 -18.05 8.98 -1.98
N ASP A 221 -17.15 8.03 -1.91
CA ASP A 221 -16.15 7.91 -0.85
C ASP A 221 -14.96 8.86 -1.11
N PHE A 222 -14.92 9.49 -2.29
CA PHE A 222 -13.98 10.52 -2.66
C PHE A 222 -14.72 11.82 -3.04
N LYS A 223 -13.98 12.85 -3.40
CA LYS A 223 -14.57 14.15 -3.73
C LYS A 223 -15.07 14.17 -5.16
N LEU A 224 -16.34 14.49 -5.35
CA LEU A 224 -16.93 14.68 -6.67
C LEU A 224 -16.28 15.87 -7.41
N GLU A 225 -15.99 15.68 -8.69
CA GLU A 225 -15.60 16.74 -9.62
C GLU A 225 -16.86 17.47 -10.09
N LYS A 226 -17.82 16.71 -10.63
CA LYS A 226 -19.09 17.27 -11.16
C LYS A 226 -20.19 16.23 -11.24
N VAL A 227 -21.43 16.73 -11.28
CA VAL A 227 -22.63 15.94 -11.57
C VAL A 227 -23.36 16.57 -12.75
N THR A 228 -23.66 15.78 -13.79
CA THR A 228 -24.32 16.25 -15.01
C THR A 228 -25.66 15.57 -15.18
N LEU A 229 -26.70 16.36 -15.41
CA LEU A 229 -28.05 15.90 -15.67
C LEU A 229 -28.37 16.04 -17.17
N TYR A 230 -28.89 14.95 -17.73
CA TYR A 230 -29.37 14.88 -19.12
C TYR A 230 -30.85 14.54 -19.11
N ILE A 231 -31.58 15.12 -20.06
CA ILE A 231 -32.94 14.72 -20.41
C ILE A 231 -32.94 14.38 -21.91
N ASP A 232 -33.37 13.17 -22.25
CA ASP A 232 -33.34 12.62 -23.63
C ASP A 232 -31.96 12.75 -24.29
N GLY A 233 -30.89 12.46 -23.54
CA GLY A 233 -29.52 12.56 -23.98
C GLY A 233 -29.00 13.99 -24.12
N LYS A 234 -29.82 15.02 -23.88
CA LYS A 234 -29.39 16.42 -23.94
C LYS A 234 -28.99 16.90 -22.55
N LYS A 235 -27.78 17.44 -22.38
CA LYS A 235 -27.33 18.07 -21.16
C LYS A 235 -28.21 19.26 -20.80
N VAL A 236 -28.82 19.23 -19.61
CA VAL A 236 -29.70 20.30 -19.10
C VAL A 236 -29.08 21.04 -17.93
N LYS A 237 -28.23 20.37 -17.14
CA LYS A 237 -27.59 21.00 -15.99
C LYS A 237 -26.27 20.31 -15.65
N GLU A 238 -25.33 21.10 -15.15
CA GLU A 238 -24.09 20.64 -14.54
C GLU A 238 -23.95 21.29 -13.18
N TYR A 239 -23.49 20.51 -12.19
CA TYR A 239 -23.29 20.91 -10.83
C TYR A 239 -21.85 20.62 -10.41
N MET A 240 -21.19 21.59 -9.78
CA MET A 240 -19.88 21.42 -9.18
C MET A 240 -19.98 21.15 -7.66
N SER A 241 -21.19 21.23 -7.08
CA SER A 241 -21.50 20.91 -5.69
C SER A 241 -22.99 20.76 -5.49
N GLY A 242 -23.40 20.02 -4.46
CA GLY A 242 -24.80 19.90 -4.06
C GLY A 242 -25.40 21.20 -3.50
N PRO A 243 -26.71 21.28 -3.34
CA PRO A 243 -27.67 20.20 -3.62
C PRO A 243 -27.97 20.02 -5.10
N TYR A 244 -28.17 18.76 -5.55
CA TYR A 244 -28.42 18.40 -6.95
C TYR A 244 -29.94 18.36 -7.21
N LYS A 245 -30.50 19.52 -7.61
CA LYS A 245 -31.94 19.68 -7.86
C LYS A 245 -32.18 20.43 -9.15
N TYR A 246 -33.13 19.95 -9.95
CA TYR A 246 -33.53 20.57 -11.20
C TYR A 246 -35.05 20.53 -11.37
N SER A 247 -35.68 21.67 -11.61
CA SER A 247 -37.09 21.75 -11.92
C SER A 247 -37.28 21.69 -13.43
N TRP A 248 -37.86 20.61 -13.92
CA TRP A 248 -38.13 20.38 -15.34
C TRP A 248 -39.58 20.64 -15.67
N ASP A 249 -39.80 21.57 -16.59
CA ASP A 249 -41.13 21.84 -17.14
C ASP A 249 -41.41 20.80 -18.25
N SER A 250 -42.01 19.67 -17.87
CA SER A 250 -42.36 18.58 -18.78
C SER A 250 -43.49 18.92 -19.76
N SER A 251 -44.27 20.02 -19.49
CA SER A 251 -45.32 20.45 -20.40
C SER A 251 -44.80 20.92 -21.75
N LYS A 252 -43.52 21.20 -21.86
CA LYS A 252 -42.83 21.58 -23.12
C LYS A 252 -42.17 20.44 -23.83
N ALA A 253 -42.20 19.25 -23.27
CA ALA A 253 -41.62 18.05 -23.89
C ALA A 253 -42.64 17.37 -24.85
N THR A 254 -42.14 16.52 -25.71
CA THR A 254 -43.00 15.73 -26.65
C THR A 254 -43.76 14.66 -25.85
N GLU A 255 -44.92 14.21 -26.35
CA GLU A 255 -45.59 13.04 -25.78
C GLU A 255 -44.77 11.78 -25.94
N GLY A 256 -44.66 10.94 -24.89
CA GLY A 256 -43.98 9.66 -24.93
C GLY A 256 -43.06 9.45 -23.74
N ALA A 257 -42.26 8.40 -23.85
CA ALA A 257 -41.24 8.09 -22.82
C ALA A 257 -40.06 9.06 -22.89
N HIS A 258 -39.68 9.60 -21.76
CA HIS A 258 -38.49 10.46 -21.61
C HIS A 258 -37.49 9.81 -20.71
N THR A 259 -36.22 9.98 -21.06
CA THR A 259 -35.11 9.47 -20.28
C THR A 259 -34.45 10.59 -19.48
N ILE A 260 -34.38 10.42 -18.18
CA ILE A 260 -33.56 11.26 -17.30
C ILE A 260 -32.30 10.48 -16.99
N THR A 261 -31.14 11.05 -17.30
CA THR A 261 -29.86 10.41 -17.05
C THR A 261 -29.00 11.35 -16.19
N VAL A 262 -28.38 10.79 -15.18
CA VAL A 262 -27.43 11.51 -14.34
C VAL A 262 -26.08 10.81 -14.46
N GLU A 263 -25.05 11.61 -14.65
CA GLU A 263 -23.66 11.18 -14.71
C GLU A 263 -22.88 11.98 -13.65
N ALA A 264 -22.18 11.30 -12.77
CA ALA A 264 -21.30 11.90 -11.79
C ALA A 264 -19.86 11.49 -12.05
N ILE A 265 -18.96 12.43 -11.94
CA ILE A 265 -17.51 12.21 -12.08
C ILE A 265 -16.86 12.67 -10.79
N ASP A 266 -15.98 11.84 -10.21
CA ASP A 266 -15.15 12.20 -9.09
C ASP A 266 -13.82 12.84 -9.54
N LEU A 267 -13.01 13.29 -8.58
CA LEU A 267 -11.67 13.85 -8.87
C LEU A 267 -10.67 12.78 -9.35
N SER A 268 -10.97 11.50 -9.19
CA SER A 268 -10.19 10.37 -9.70
C SER A 268 -10.55 10.02 -11.15
N SER A 269 -11.52 10.73 -11.72
CA SER A 269 -12.07 10.53 -13.07
C SER A 269 -12.88 9.23 -13.22
N ASN A 270 -13.35 8.62 -12.12
CA ASN A 270 -14.32 7.55 -12.19
C ASN A 270 -15.67 8.16 -12.56
N VAL A 271 -16.34 7.50 -13.51
CA VAL A 271 -17.66 7.93 -13.97
C VAL A 271 -18.70 7.07 -13.26
N GLY A 272 -19.46 7.66 -12.37
CA GLY A 272 -20.62 7.06 -11.74
C GLY A 272 -21.69 6.76 -12.77
N GLY A 273 -22.33 5.60 -12.59
CA GLY A 273 -23.18 4.95 -13.58
C GLY A 273 -24.24 5.84 -14.19
N LYS A 274 -24.53 5.58 -15.45
CA LYS A 274 -25.72 6.09 -16.12
C LYS A 274 -26.96 5.54 -15.41
N SER A 275 -27.72 6.39 -14.73
CA SER A 275 -29.08 6.07 -14.34
C SER A 275 -30.00 6.44 -15.48
N ILE A 276 -30.67 5.46 -16.05
CA ILE A 276 -31.76 5.68 -16.98
C ILE A 276 -33.02 5.47 -16.17
N THR A 277 -33.96 6.34 -16.29
CA THR A 277 -35.24 6.33 -15.52
C THR A 277 -36.07 5.07 -15.62
N THR A 278 -35.69 4.07 -16.32
CA THR A 278 -36.41 2.81 -16.40
C THR A 278 -35.80 1.68 -15.61
N ALA A 279 -34.65 1.83 -14.97
CA ALA A 279 -34.14 0.85 -14.00
C ALA A 279 -32.97 1.42 -13.22
N ILE A 280 -33.07 1.47 -11.91
CA ILE A 280 -31.92 1.52 -11.02
C ILE A 280 -31.36 0.11 -10.96
N LEU A 281 -30.29 -0.14 -11.68
CA LEU A 281 -29.54 -1.35 -11.50
C LEU A 281 -28.43 -1.08 -10.50
N ASP A 282 -28.67 -1.59 -9.31
CA ASP A 282 -27.66 -1.71 -8.28
C ASP A 282 -26.49 -2.59 -8.80
N ARG A 283 -25.40 -1.96 -9.16
CA ARG A 283 -24.15 -2.65 -9.44
C ARG A 283 -23.12 -2.24 -8.41
N ILE A 284 -23.23 -2.86 -7.27
CA ILE A 284 -22.09 -3.00 -6.38
C ILE A 284 -21.16 -4.04 -7.04
N LYS A 285 -20.15 -3.57 -7.76
CA LYS A 285 -19.00 -4.42 -8.07
C LYS A 285 -17.73 -3.61 -7.90
N ASP A 286 -16.89 -4.17 -7.08
CA ASP A 286 -15.51 -3.81 -6.75
C ASP A 286 -15.38 -2.63 -5.79
N VAL A 287 -15.81 -2.90 -4.57
CA VAL A 287 -15.56 -2.03 -3.42
C VAL A 287 -14.06 -2.09 -3.10
N SER A 288 -13.34 -1.00 -3.37
CA SER A 288 -12.15 -0.72 -2.59
C SER A 288 -12.58 -0.56 -1.13
N TRP A 289 -11.90 -1.25 -0.23
CA TRP A 289 -12.22 -1.21 1.19
C TRP A 289 -11.04 -0.62 1.97
N GLN A 290 -11.37 0.07 3.05
CA GLN A 290 -10.42 0.54 4.05
C GLN A 290 -10.81 -0.06 5.39
N LYS A 291 -9.85 -0.64 6.11
CA LYS A 291 -10.05 -1.22 7.43
C LYS A 291 -8.85 -0.95 8.32
N THR A 292 -9.12 -0.78 9.60
CA THR A 292 -8.13 -0.68 10.66
C THR A 292 -8.16 -1.94 11.50
N PHE A 293 -7.00 -2.37 11.96
CA PHE A 293 -6.81 -3.54 12.81
C PHE A 293 -5.87 -3.16 13.95
N GLY A 294 -6.25 -3.49 15.17
CA GLY A 294 -5.54 -3.16 16.39
C GLY A 294 -6.49 -2.96 17.56
N GLU A 295 -5.96 -2.60 18.70
CA GLU A 295 -6.71 -2.24 19.89
C GLU A 295 -6.18 -0.92 20.48
N ILE A 296 -6.08 -0.83 21.83
CA ILE A 296 -5.83 0.45 22.53
C ILE A 296 -4.39 0.96 22.43
N ASN A 297 -3.42 0.10 22.12
CA ASN A 297 -2.01 0.48 21.99
C ASN A 297 -1.57 0.49 20.53
N ASP A 298 -0.32 0.88 20.28
CA ASP A 298 0.24 0.96 18.93
C ASP A 298 0.24 -0.41 18.24
N ASP A 299 -0.30 -0.45 17.03
CA ASP A 299 -0.32 -1.59 16.11
C ASP A 299 0.11 -1.13 14.73
N VAL A 300 1.17 -1.72 14.18
CA VAL A 300 1.79 -1.25 12.93
C VAL A 300 1.97 -2.41 11.95
N ALA A 301 1.56 -2.20 10.71
CA ALA A 301 1.82 -3.12 9.61
C ALA A 301 3.02 -2.63 8.78
N ASN A 302 3.98 -3.51 8.56
CA ASN A 302 5.21 -3.24 7.81
C ASN A 302 5.20 -3.87 6.42
N SER A 303 4.42 -4.95 6.22
CA SER A 303 4.42 -5.72 4.99
C SER A 303 3.05 -6.32 4.69
N ILE A 304 2.68 -6.36 3.42
CA ILE A 304 1.47 -7.02 2.94
C ILE A 304 1.74 -7.73 1.62
N GLN A 305 1.12 -8.90 1.44
CA GLN A 305 1.14 -9.65 0.18
C GLN A 305 -0.25 -10.21 -0.13
N GLN A 306 -0.65 -10.20 -1.40
CA GLN A 306 -1.81 -10.96 -1.84
C GLN A 306 -1.47 -12.45 -1.85
N THR A 307 -2.34 -13.27 -1.30
CA THR A 307 -2.18 -14.72 -1.23
C THR A 307 -2.87 -15.44 -2.39
N THR A 308 -2.45 -16.66 -2.69
CA THR A 308 -2.95 -17.45 -3.83
C THR A 308 -4.46 -17.75 -3.76
N ASP A 309 -5.07 -17.62 -2.58
CA ASP A 309 -6.52 -17.74 -2.35
C ASP A 309 -7.30 -16.45 -2.64
N GLY A 310 -6.61 -15.41 -3.12
CA GLY A 310 -7.17 -14.09 -3.39
C GLY A 310 -7.34 -13.20 -2.14
N GLY A 311 -6.93 -13.66 -0.97
CA GLY A 311 -6.87 -12.89 0.27
C GLY A 311 -5.54 -12.16 0.43
N TYR A 312 -5.22 -11.74 1.66
CA TYR A 312 -4.00 -11.00 1.97
C TYR A 312 -3.36 -11.53 3.24
N ILE A 313 -2.03 -11.49 3.30
CA ILE A 313 -1.25 -11.72 4.51
C ILE A 313 -0.48 -10.45 4.86
N VAL A 314 -0.59 -10.03 6.12
CA VAL A 314 0.00 -8.79 6.65
C VAL A 314 0.94 -9.15 7.79
N ALA A 315 2.08 -8.49 7.89
CA ALA A 315 3.00 -8.62 9.00
C ALA A 315 3.50 -7.26 9.50
N GLY A 316 3.73 -7.18 10.79
CA GLY A 316 4.24 -6.00 11.47
C GLY A 316 4.47 -6.29 12.94
N TRP A 317 4.10 -5.37 13.79
CA TRP A 317 4.21 -5.53 15.25
C TRP A 317 2.99 -4.96 15.98
N THR A 318 2.81 -5.38 17.21
CA THR A 318 1.69 -4.99 18.08
C THR A 318 2.17 -4.79 19.52
N LYS A 319 1.61 -3.78 20.18
CA LYS A 319 1.62 -3.63 21.66
C LYS A 319 0.29 -4.00 22.29
N SER A 320 -0.73 -4.27 21.47
CA SER A 320 -2.07 -4.62 21.94
C SER A 320 -2.23 -6.11 22.24
N PHE A 321 -1.41 -6.96 21.61
CA PHE A 321 -1.46 -8.41 21.73
C PHE A 321 -0.07 -8.97 21.98
N GLY A 322 0.02 -10.14 22.64
CA GLY A 322 1.30 -10.79 22.94
C GLY A 322 1.78 -10.57 24.36
N SER A 323 3.07 -10.61 24.60
CA SER A 323 3.64 -10.57 25.96
C SER A 323 4.89 -9.67 26.01
N GLY A 324 4.76 -8.48 26.53
CA GLY A 324 5.91 -7.62 26.78
C GLY A 324 5.89 -6.33 25.98
N GLY A 325 6.91 -6.11 25.13
CA GLY A 325 7.08 -4.91 24.31
C GLY A 325 6.30 -4.97 23.00
N GLU A 326 7.00 -4.75 21.90
CA GLU A 326 6.47 -4.97 20.55
C GLU A 326 6.57 -6.46 20.20
N ASP A 327 5.48 -7.11 19.86
CA ASP A 327 5.47 -8.50 19.37
C ASP A 327 5.19 -8.55 17.88
N VAL A 328 5.85 -9.44 17.14
CA VAL A 328 5.51 -9.71 15.75
C VAL A 328 4.01 -9.98 15.62
N TYR A 329 3.33 -9.25 14.74
CA TYR A 329 1.89 -9.37 14.48
C TYR A 329 1.63 -9.78 13.05
N ILE A 330 0.88 -10.86 12.86
CA ILE A 330 0.54 -11.40 11.54
C ILE A 330 -0.97 -11.55 11.42
N LEU A 331 -1.51 -10.98 10.33
CA LEU A 331 -2.93 -11.02 9.98
C LEU A 331 -3.12 -11.72 8.64
N LYS A 332 -3.97 -12.75 8.59
CA LYS A 332 -4.49 -13.31 7.34
C LYS A 332 -5.91 -12.82 7.11
N LEU A 333 -6.10 -12.18 5.97
CA LEU A 333 -7.38 -11.63 5.55
C LEU A 333 -7.92 -12.39 4.33
N ASN A 334 -9.23 -12.46 4.19
CA ASN A 334 -9.86 -12.88 2.94
C ASN A 334 -9.87 -11.73 1.91
N SER A 335 -10.38 -11.98 0.71
CA SER A 335 -10.47 -10.96 -0.37
C SER A 335 -11.35 -9.75 -0.04
N LYS A 336 -12.21 -9.83 1.00
CA LYS A 336 -13.03 -8.73 1.50
C LYS A 336 -12.39 -7.98 2.67
N GLY A 337 -11.15 -8.30 3.03
CA GLY A 337 -10.45 -7.72 4.16
C GLY A 337 -11.00 -8.17 5.53
N GLU A 338 -11.66 -9.33 5.62
CA GLU A 338 -12.12 -9.88 6.91
C GLU A 338 -11.04 -10.81 7.46
N VAL A 339 -10.75 -10.69 8.77
CA VAL A 339 -9.74 -11.50 9.45
C VAL A 339 -10.12 -12.98 9.40
N GLN A 340 -9.27 -13.80 8.79
CA GLN A 340 -9.37 -15.25 8.83
C GLN A 340 -8.67 -15.83 10.07
N TRP A 341 -7.47 -15.32 10.34
CA TRP A 341 -6.73 -15.58 11.57
C TRP A 341 -5.71 -14.47 11.83
N GLN A 342 -5.30 -14.36 13.10
CA GLN A 342 -4.21 -13.49 13.54
C GLN A 342 -3.29 -14.25 14.49
N LYS A 343 -2.01 -13.92 14.51
CA LYS A 343 -0.98 -14.54 15.35
C LYS A 343 0.03 -13.50 15.81
N THR A 344 0.55 -13.73 17.01
CA THR A 344 1.69 -12.99 17.56
C THR A 344 2.84 -13.94 17.83
N PHE A 345 4.07 -13.44 17.65
CA PHE A 345 5.31 -14.16 17.95
C PHE A 345 6.30 -13.19 18.59
N GLY A 346 6.90 -13.60 19.68
CA GLY A 346 7.82 -12.81 20.46
C GLY A 346 7.84 -13.27 21.91
N GLU A 347 8.60 -12.56 22.74
CA GLU A 347 8.63 -12.72 24.17
C GLU A 347 8.60 -11.35 24.87
N ILE A 348 9.34 -11.16 25.97
CA ILE A 348 9.22 -10.00 26.85
C ILE A 348 9.78 -8.69 26.27
N ASN A 349 10.68 -8.76 25.29
CA ASN A 349 11.26 -7.58 24.64
C ASN A 349 10.62 -7.33 23.27
N ASP A 350 11.13 -6.32 22.56
CA ASP A 350 10.57 -5.95 21.26
C ASP A 350 10.96 -6.96 20.17
N ASP A 351 9.98 -7.38 19.40
CA ASP A 351 10.08 -8.31 18.28
C ASP A 351 9.25 -7.78 17.12
N VAL A 352 9.86 -7.51 15.96
CA VAL A 352 9.23 -6.80 14.85
C VAL A 352 9.37 -7.60 13.56
N ALA A 353 8.26 -7.77 12.82
CA ALA A 353 8.29 -8.25 11.44
C ALA A 353 8.36 -7.06 10.47
N ASN A 354 9.30 -7.11 9.54
CA ASN A 354 9.46 -6.09 8.49
C ASN A 354 8.99 -6.56 7.12
N SER A 355 8.94 -7.88 6.89
CA SER A 355 8.54 -8.44 5.60
C SER A 355 7.88 -9.80 5.77
N ILE A 356 6.89 -10.10 4.92
CA ILE A 356 6.25 -11.40 4.85
C ILE A 356 6.00 -11.78 3.40
N GLN A 357 6.16 -13.07 3.08
CA GLN A 357 5.86 -13.61 1.77
C GLN A 357 5.22 -15.00 1.89
N GLN A 358 4.24 -15.29 1.03
CA GLN A 358 3.71 -16.63 0.90
C GLN A 358 4.72 -17.54 0.19
N THR A 359 4.96 -18.72 0.74
CA THR A 359 5.86 -19.72 0.19
C THR A 359 5.10 -20.72 -0.72
N THR A 360 5.83 -21.43 -1.58
CA THR A 360 5.26 -22.36 -2.58
C THR A 360 4.52 -23.55 -1.96
N ASP A 361 4.80 -23.86 -0.69
CA ASP A 361 4.10 -24.88 0.10
C ASP A 361 2.76 -24.38 0.71
N GLY A 362 2.39 -23.11 0.40
CA GLY A 362 1.21 -22.44 0.92
C GLY A 362 1.37 -21.85 2.32
N GLY A 363 2.52 -21.99 2.95
CA GLY A 363 2.88 -21.35 4.21
C GLY A 363 3.41 -19.92 4.01
N TYR A 364 4.13 -19.41 5.02
CA TYR A 364 4.65 -18.03 5.00
C TYR A 364 6.07 -17.97 5.56
N ILE A 365 6.91 -17.12 4.97
CA ILE A 365 8.21 -16.74 5.51
C ILE A 365 8.15 -15.28 5.95
N VAL A 366 8.61 -15.01 7.17
CA VAL A 366 8.62 -13.68 7.79
C VAL A 366 10.05 -13.31 8.11
N ALA A 367 10.44 -12.08 7.85
CA ALA A 367 11.73 -11.54 8.22
C ALA A 367 11.55 -10.23 9.01
N GLY A 368 12.39 -10.06 10.02
CA GLY A 368 12.38 -8.89 10.89
C GLY A 368 13.56 -8.89 11.84
N TRP A 369 13.37 -8.32 13.02
CA TRP A 369 14.38 -8.33 14.08
C TRP A 369 13.75 -8.66 15.43
N THR A 370 14.57 -9.08 16.38
CA THR A 370 14.18 -9.48 17.74
C THR A 370 15.19 -8.97 18.76
N LYS A 371 14.70 -8.55 19.92
CA LYS A 371 15.48 -8.37 21.16
C LYS A 371 15.22 -9.49 22.17
N SER A 372 14.28 -10.39 21.86
CA SER A 372 13.91 -11.48 22.74
C SER A 372 14.76 -12.74 22.55
N PHE A 373 15.32 -12.91 21.35
CA PHE A 373 16.10 -14.09 20.98
C PHE A 373 17.45 -13.66 20.39
N GLY A 374 18.49 -14.50 20.57
CA GLY A 374 19.84 -14.20 20.06
C GLY A 374 20.78 -13.69 21.13
N SER A 375 21.78 -12.90 20.76
CA SER A 375 22.79 -12.40 21.69
C SER A 375 23.24 -10.99 21.32
N GLY A 376 22.88 -10.01 22.12
CA GLY A 376 23.24 -8.62 21.91
C GLY A 376 22.03 -7.69 21.91
N GLY A 377 21.96 -6.79 20.93
CA GLY A 377 20.88 -5.82 20.74
C GLY A 377 19.74 -6.36 19.91
N GLU A 378 19.66 -5.94 18.65
CA GLU A 378 18.67 -6.39 17.68
C GLU A 378 19.29 -7.44 16.76
N ASP A 379 18.74 -8.65 16.77
CA ASP A 379 19.18 -9.73 15.91
C ASP A 379 18.16 -9.94 14.76
N VAL A 380 18.62 -10.30 13.57
CA VAL A 380 17.73 -10.67 12.46
C VAL A 380 16.86 -11.87 12.88
N TYR A 381 15.56 -11.76 12.70
CA TYR A 381 14.58 -12.76 13.08
C TYR A 381 13.83 -13.31 11.88
N ILE A 382 13.90 -14.62 11.67
CA ILE A 382 13.23 -15.31 10.57
C ILE A 382 12.25 -16.34 11.13
N LEU A 383 10.99 -16.26 10.70
CA LEU A 383 9.93 -17.20 11.05
C LEU A 383 9.43 -17.92 9.79
N LYS A 384 9.31 -19.22 9.82
CA LYS A 384 8.57 -20.01 8.83
C LYS A 384 7.29 -20.52 9.45
N LEU A 385 6.17 -20.20 8.81
CA LEU A 385 4.85 -20.59 9.24
C LEU A 385 4.21 -21.53 8.20
N ASN A 386 3.37 -22.45 8.64
CA ASN A 386 2.50 -23.20 7.75
C ASN A 386 1.31 -22.34 7.28
N SER A 387 0.46 -22.88 6.40
CA SER A 387 -0.71 -22.18 5.85
C SER A 387 -1.75 -21.72 6.90
N ASN A 388 -1.76 -22.32 8.08
CA ASN A 388 -2.65 -21.97 9.20
C ASN A 388 -2.02 -20.97 10.18
N GLY A 389 -0.84 -20.43 9.86
CA GLY A 389 -0.10 -19.49 10.70
C GLY A 389 0.57 -20.15 11.92
N GLN A 390 0.75 -21.47 11.94
CA GLN A 390 1.48 -22.14 13.01
C GLN A 390 2.99 -22.14 12.69
N LEU A 391 3.80 -21.86 13.70
CA LEU A 391 5.25 -21.83 13.59
C LEU A 391 5.79 -23.22 13.25
N GLU A 392 6.55 -23.32 12.15
CA GLU A 392 7.29 -24.53 11.78
C GLU A 392 8.72 -24.48 12.30
N TRP A 393 9.37 -23.34 12.12
CA TRP A 393 10.68 -23.05 12.70
C TRP A 393 10.91 -21.55 12.80
N GLN A 394 11.84 -21.15 13.68
CA GLN A 394 12.38 -19.80 13.80
C GLN A 394 13.90 -19.83 13.87
N LYS A 395 14.55 -18.77 13.38
CA LYS A 395 16.00 -18.60 13.47
C LYS A 395 16.35 -17.14 13.71
N THR A 396 17.42 -16.94 14.48
CA THR A 396 18.03 -15.63 14.72
C THR A 396 19.44 -15.60 14.17
N PHE A 397 19.84 -14.45 13.66
CA PHE A 397 21.18 -14.21 13.12
C PHE A 397 21.62 -12.83 13.56
N GLY A 398 22.75 -12.76 14.24
CA GLY A 398 23.38 -11.53 14.72
C GLY A 398 24.56 -11.83 15.62
N GLY A 399 25.18 -10.82 16.14
CA GLY A 399 26.34 -10.89 17.02
C GLY A 399 26.12 -10.07 18.29
N LYS A 400 27.16 -9.98 19.15
CA LYS A 400 27.05 -9.25 20.43
C LYS A 400 26.90 -7.74 20.29
N ASP A 401 27.21 -7.18 19.13
CA ASP A 401 27.29 -5.75 18.86
C ASP A 401 26.38 -5.31 17.69
N ASP A 402 25.51 -6.20 17.22
CA ASP A 402 24.56 -5.93 16.13
C ASP A 402 23.21 -5.47 16.69
#